data_406477e5677d1133a844bf6d102898a7
#
_entry.id   406477e5677d1133a844bf6d102898a7
#
_cell.length_a   1.000
_cell.length_b   1.000
_cell.length_c   1.000
_cell.angle_alpha   90.00
_cell.angle_beta   90.00
_cell.angle_gamma   90.00
#
_symmetry.space_group_name_H-M   'P 1'
#
loop_
_entity.id
_entity.type
_entity.pdbx_description
1 polymer ?
#
loop_
_entity_poly.entity_id
_entity_poly.type
_entity_poly.pdbx_seq_one_letter_code
_entity_poly.pdbx_strand_id
1 'polypeptide(L)'
;MGYAGTYSALASGWYTGERTRFHWFNDLPEWKQLDKAGHFWGAFHESRGAVDLLRWSGLSAKKALWYGGFVGFLLQSPIEYFDGRDADYGASATDLAANFLGSAGLIGQQLAWGEVRLMPKVSFHRTRYAALRPNVLGKGDGERLLKDYNGQTYWLCADVGAFLPAGNRWPRWLQPALGYGGQQMVFNDPNTNRAAGLDAYRQYYLSFDIDLRRIPTRSKALRTVFYVASIFHLPAPALELNRKRGLVMHGLYL
;
A
#
# COMPACT_ATOMS: atom_id res chain seq x y z
N MET A 1 -6.99 -23.05 -9.46
CA MET A 1 -6.96 -23.03 -7.97
C MET A 1 -6.30 -21.77 -7.37
N GLY A 2 -5.90 -20.77 -8.10
CA GLY A 2 -5.16 -19.64 -7.56
C GLY A 2 -5.99 -18.66 -6.72
N TYR A 3 -6.75 -17.78 -7.39
CA TYR A 3 -7.37 -16.61 -6.78
C TYR A 3 -8.49 -16.96 -5.78
N ALA A 4 -9.43 -17.81 -6.16
CA ALA A 4 -10.55 -18.18 -5.28
C ALA A 4 -10.10 -18.89 -4.00
N GLY A 5 -9.04 -19.73 -4.06
CA GLY A 5 -8.48 -20.40 -2.89
C GLY A 5 -7.75 -19.43 -1.94
N THR A 6 -6.95 -18.51 -2.47
CA THR A 6 -6.27 -17.47 -1.68
C THR A 6 -7.29 -16.54 -1.05
N TYR A 7 -8.31 -16.15 -1.80
CA TYR A 7 -9.37 -15.29 -1.31
C TYR A 7 -10.21 -15.95 -0.21
N SER A 8 -10.57 -17.25 -0.37
CA SER A 8 -11.29 -18.00 0.65
C SER A 8 -10.46 -18.15 1.93
N ALA A 9 -9.15 -18.35 1.83
CA ALA A 9 -8.27 -18.45 2.99
C ALA A 9 -8.13 -17.10 3.72
N LEU A 10 -8.00 -16.00 2.98
CA LEU A 10 -8.01 -14.65 3.55
C LEU A 10 -9.37 -14.34 4.20
N ALA A 11 -10.47 -14.62 3.49
CA ALA A 11 -11.83 -14.38 3.97
C ALA A 11 -12.14 -15.17 5.24
N SER A 12 -11.73 -16.43 5.36
CA SER A 12 -11.96 -17.26 6.57
C SER A 12 -11.18 -16.76 7.79
N GLY A 13 -10.06 -16.07 7.59
CA GLY A 13 -9.29 -15.46 8.68
C GLY A 13 -9.72 -14.04 9.05
N TRP A 14 -10.48 -13.39 8.17
CA TRP A 14 -10.91 -11.98 8.35
C TRP A 14 -12.37 -11.88 8.79
N TYR A 15 -13.27 -12.64 8.15
CA TYR A 15 -14.71 -12.60 8.39
C TYR A 15 -15.15 -13.71 9.34
N THR A 16 -15.03 -13.46 10.64
CA THR A 16 -15.49 -14.38 11.71
C THR A 16 -16.80 -13.92 12.34
N GLY A 17 -17.32 -12.77 11.93
CA GLY A 17 -18.55 -12.16 12.42
C GLY A 17 -19.83 -12.74 11.81
N GLU A 18 -20.99 -12.28 12.30
CA GLU A 18 -22.28 -12.64 11.73
C GLU A 18 -22.49 -11.97 10.38
N ARG A 19 -23.09 -12.72 9.44
CA ARG A 19 -23.47 -12.15 8.14
C ARG A 19 -24.76 -11.34 8.27
N THR A 20 -24.75 -10.15 7.66
CA THR A 20 -25.89 -9.26 7.62
C THR A 20 -26.36 -8.97 6.18
N ARG A 21 -27.41 -8.17 6.04
CA ARG A 21 -27.78 -7.60 4.74
C ARG A 21 -26.70 -6.62 4.31
N PHE A 22 -26.44 -6.57 3.00
CA PHE A 22 -25.46 -5.64 2.44
C PHE A 22 -25.77 -4.20 2.88
N HIS A 23 -24.74 -3.50 3.38
CA HIS A 23 -24.83 -2.11 3.80
C HIS A 23 -23.53 -1.35 3.49
N TRP A 24 -23.68 -0.05 3.29
CA TRP A 24 -22.57 0.87 3.15
C TRP A 24 -22.17 1.44 4.51
N PHE A 25 -20.90 1.66 4.69
CA PHE A 25 -20.35 2.27 5.89
C PHE A 25 -19.34 3.37 5.50
N ASN A 26 -19.37 4.49 6.24
CA ASN A 26 -18.39 5.56 6.06
C ASN A 26 -17.23 5.38 7.02
N ASP A 27 -16.21 4.72 6.59
CA ASP A 27 -14.99 4.45 7.33
C ASP A 27 -13.87 5.48 7.09
N LEU A 28 -14.17 6.57 6.37
CA LEU A 28 -13.20 7.65 6.10
C LEU A 28 -12.52 8.23 7.36
N PRO A 29 -13.18 8.34 8.55
CA PRO A 29 -12.52 8.77 9.77
C PRO A 29 -11.57 7.75 10.38
N GLU A 30 -11.67 6.47 10.00
CA GLU A 30 -10.98 5.36 10.63
C GLU A 30 -9.49 5.31 10.26
N TRP A 31 -8.70 4.66 11.08
CA TRP A 31 -7.29 4.31 10.91
C TRP A 31 -6.40 5.42 10.32
N LYS A 32 -6.82 6.70 10.45
CA LYS A 32 -6.16 7.86 9.81
C LYS A 32 -5.99 7.71 8.30
N GLN A 33 -6.87 6.97 7.64
CA GLN A 33 -6.89 6.66 6.19
C GLN A 33 -5.72 5.79 5.72
N LEU A 34 -5.03 5.08 6.61
CA LEU A 34 -3.93 4.18 6.22
C LEU A 34 -4.44 2.95 5.47
N ASP A 35 -5.65 2.51 5.75
CA ASP A 35 -6.36 1.51 4.97
C ASP A 35 -6.54 1.94 3.50
N LYS A 36 -6.97 3.20 3.25
CA LYS A 36 -7.09 3.76 1.90
C LYS A 36 -5.73 3.79 1.17
N ALA A 37 -4.66 4.12 1.90
CA ALA A 37 -3.31 4.05 1.35
C ALA A 37 -2.91 2.62 1.00
N GLY A 38 -3.34 1.64 1.81
CA GLY A 38 -3.17 0.21 1.53
C GLY A 38 -3.91 -0.26 0.29
N HIS A 39 -5.17 0.11 0.16
CA HIS A 39 -6.01 -0.17 -1.02
C HIS A 39 -5.41 0.43 -2.30
N PHE A 40 -5.00 1.70 -2.25
CA PHE A 40 -4.31 2.35 -3.37
C PHE A 40 -3.02 1.62 -3.77
N TRP A 41 -2.15 1.34 -2.79
CA TRP A 41 -0.88 0.65 -3.01
C TRP A 41 -1.09 -0.75 -3.59
N GLY A 42 -2.01 -1.54 -3.01
CA GLY A 42 -2.34 -2.88 -3.46
C GLY A 42 -2.85 -2.89 -4.89
N ALA A 43 -3.88 -2.08 -5.19
CA ALA A 43 -4.47 -2.00 -6.53
C ALA A 43 -3.47 -1.53 -7.60
N PHE A 44 -2.56 -0.60 -7.25
CA PHE A 44 -1.49 -0.18 -8.14
C PHE A 44 -0.55 -1.34 -8.49
N HIS A 45 -0.08 -2.10 -7.48
CA HIS A 45 0.89 -3.16 -7.69
C HIS A 45 0.29 -4.41 -8.31
N GLU A 46 -0.95 -4.77 -8.00
CA GLU A 46 -1.69 -5.85 -8.64
C GLU A 46 -1.91 -5.56 -10.13
N SER A 47 -2.33 -4.34 -10.45
CA SER A 47 -2.47 -3.89 -11.85
C SER A 47 -1.13 -3.89 -12.57
N ARG A 48 -0.06 -3.39 -11.94
CA ARG A 48 1.29 -3.41 -12.49
C ARG A 48 1.75 -4.83 -12.78
N GLY A 49 1.58 -5.74 -11.81
CA GLY A 49 1.92 -7.15 -11.97
C GLY A 49 1.17 -7.80 -13.13
N ALA A 50 -0.13 -7.53 -13.26
CA ALA A 50 -0.95 -8.03 -14.36
C ALA A 50 -0.50 -7.49 -15.73
N VAL A 51 -0.22 -6.19 -15.84
CA VAL A 51 0.32 -5.59 -17.07
C VAL A 51 1.64 -6.22 -17.47
N ASP A 52 2.57 -6.37 -16.51
CA ASP A 52 3.90 -6.94 -16.78
C ASP A 52 3.81 -8.43 -17.15
N LEU A 53 2.91 -9.19 -16.50
CA LEU A 53 2.64 -10.60 -16.85
C LEU A 53 2.07 -10.75 -18.25
N LEU A 54 1.12 -9.89 -18.64
CA LEU A 54 0.53 -9.90 -19.99
C LEU A 54 1.56 -9.48 -21.05
N ARG A 55 2.46 -8.55 -20.76
CA ARG A 55 3.59 -8.23 -21.65
C ARG A 55 4.54 -9.42 -21.80
N TRP A 56 4.84 -10.08 -20.70
CA TRP A 56 5.70 -11.26 -20.70
C TRP A 56 5.08 -12.41 -21.52
N SER A 57 3.74 -12.56 -21.52
CA SER A 57 3.03 -13.54 -22.35
C SER A 57 2.95 -13.18 -23.85
N GLY A 58 3.51 -12.03 -24.25
CA GLY A 58 3.59 -11.62 -25.66
C GLY A 58 2.51 -10.63 -26.11
N LEU A 59 1.65 -10.13 -25.22
CA LEU A 59 0.71 -9.08 -25.59
C LEU A 59 1.43 -7.76 -25.87
N SER A 60 0.92 -7.01 -26.85
CA SER A 60 1.41 -5.65 -27.09
C SER A 60 1.22 -4.75 -25.86
N ALA A 61 2.10 -3.77 -25.69
CA ALA A 61 2.06 -2.86 -24.54
C ALA A 61 0.68 -2.21 -24.34
N LYS A 62 0.03 -1.79 -25.43
CA LYS A 62 -1.31 -1.19 -25.39
C LYS A 62 -2.38 -2.19 -24.91
N LYS A 63 -2.39 -3.42 -25.43
CA LYS A 63 -3.35 -4.45 -24.97
C LYS A 63 -3.09 -4.85 -23.53
N ALA A 64 -1.82 -5.08 -23.15
CA ALA A 64 -1.45 -5.43 -21.80
C ALA A 64 -1.88 -4.34 -20.80
N LEU A 65 -1.71 -3.06 -21.16
CA LEU A 65 -2.14 -1.94 -20.30
C LEU A 65 -3.65 -1.92 -20.08
N TRP A 66 -4.46 -2.08 -21.14
CA TRP A 66 -5.92 -2.01 -21.00
C TRP A 66 -6.53 -3.25 -20.34
N TYR A 67 -5.98 -4.45 -20.57
CA TYR A 67 -6.47 -5.67 -19.93
C TYR A 67 -5.92 -5.85 -18.50
N GLY A 68 -4.68 -5.44 -18.25
CA GLY A 68 -4.04 -5.61 -16.96
C GLY A 68 -4.20 -4.41 -16.01
N GLY A 69 -4.38 -3.21 -16.55
CA GLY A 69 -4.30 -1.97 -15.78
C GLY A 69 -5.39 -1.79 -14.71
N PHE A 70 -6.57 -2.38 -14.89
CA PHE A 70 -7.64 -2.37 -13.89
C PHE A 70 -7.76 -3.66 -13.08
N VAL A 71 -6.82 -4.60 -13.22
CA VAL A 71 -6.87 -5.88 -12.49
C VAL A 71 -6.86 -5.66 -10.98
N GLY A 72 -6.07 -4.74 -10.46
CA GLY A 72 -6.03 -4.45 -9.03
C GLY A 72 -7.37 -3.94 -8.50
N PHE A 73 -8.01 -3.01 -9.20
CA PHE A 73 -9.37 -2.58 -8.85
C PHE A 73 -10.35 -3.75 -8.84
N LEU A 74 -10.31 -4.61 -9.86
CA LEU A 74 -11.20 -5.77 -9.96
C LEU A 74 -10.92 -6.84 -8.90
N LEU A 75 -9.65 -7.02 -8.50
CA LEU A 75 -9.27 -7.99 -7.49
C LEU A 75 -9.63 -7.54 -6.07
N GLN A 76 -9.55 -6.24 -5.77
CA GLN A 76 -9.86 -5.71 -4.43
C GLN A 76 -11.34 -5.34 -4.23
N SER A 77 -12.08 -5.01 -5.29
CA SER A 77 -13.50 -4.65 -5.18
C SER A 77 -14.38 -5.73 -4.50
N PRO A 78 -14.17 -7.05 -4.67
CA PRO A 78 -14.90 -8.06 -3.93
C PRO A 78 -14.74 -7.99 -2.40
N ILE A 79 -13.64 -7.43 -1.89
CA ILE A 79 -13.43 -7.22 -0.44
C ILE A 79 -14.58 -6.36 0.09
N GLU A 80 -14.87 -5.25 -0.59
CA GLU A 80 -15.95 -4.33 -0.19
C GLU A 80 -17.34 -5.00 -0.20
N TYR A 81 -17.55 -5.95 -1.11
CA TYR A 81 -18.79 -6.72 -1.10
C TYR A 81 -18.91 -7.62 0.14
N PHE A 82 -17.80 -8.24 0.57
CA PHE A 82 -17.79 -9.08 1.77
C PHE A 82 -17.87 -8.24 3.03
N ASP A 83 -17.15 -7.13 3.09
CA ASP A 83 -17.25 -6.17 4.20
C ASP A 83 -18.68 -5.65 4.34
N GLY A 84 -19.35 -5.32 3.23
CA GLY A 84 -20.76 -4.93 3.22
C GLY A 84 -21.75 -6.00 3.69
N ARG A 85 -21.32 -7.27 3.80
CA ARG A 85 -22.10 -8.41 4.28
C ARG A 85 -21.71 -8.87 5.68
N ASP A 86 -20.75 -8.24 6.32
CA ASP A 86 -20.31 -8.52 7.67
C ASP A 86 -20.90 -7.51 8.66
N ALA A 87 -21.29 -7.97 9.87
CA ALA A 87 -21.91 -7.10 10.86
C ALA A 87 -20.95 -6.13 11.52
N ASP A 88 -19.65 -6.46 11.54
CA ASP A 88 -18.60 -5.67 12.19
C ASP A 88 -17.96 -4.64 11.24
N TYR A 89 -18.22 -4.77 9.91
CA TYR A 89 -17.67 -3.93 8.86
C TYR A 89 -18.78 -3.23 8.08
N GLY A 90 -18.57 -2.95 6.84
CA GLY A 90 -19.50 -2.37 5.88
C GLY A 90 -18.76 -2.00 4.61
N ALA A 91 -19.43 -1.99 3.47
CA ALA A 91 -18.81 -1.62 2.19
C ALA A 91 -18.38 -0.16 2.21
N SER A 92 -17.14 0.12 1.84
CA SER A 92 -16.58 1.46 1.80
C SER A 92 -16.50 2.00 0.36
N ALA A 93 -17.20 3.09 0.11
CA ALA A 93 -17.06 3.81 -1.16
C ALA A 93 -15.67 4.46 -1.30
N THR A 94 -15.02 4.80 -0.19
CA THR A 94 -13.69 5.40 -0.18
C THR A 94 -12.60 4.37 -0.46
N ASP A 95 -12.78 3.10 -0.09
CA ASP A 95 -11.87 2.02 -0.44
C ASP A 95 -12.01 1.63 -1.92
N LEU A 96 -13.24 1.58 -2.44
CA LEU A 96 -13.46 1.43 -3.88
C LEU A 96 -12.80 2.56 -4.67
N ALA A 97 -12.90 3.81 -4.20
CA ALA A 97 -12.23 4.95 -4.82
C ALA A 97 -10.70 4.82 -4.74
N ALA A 98 -10.14 4.38 -3.61
CA ALA A 98 -8.70 4.14 -3.45
C ALA A 98 -8.20 3.04 -4.40
N ASN A 99 -8.94 1.93 -4.52
CA ASN A 99 -8.66 0.85 -5.46
C ASN A 99 -8.66 1.33 -6.92
N PHE A 100 -9.68 2.12 -7.28
CA PHE A 100 -9.76 2.73 -8.61
C PHE A 100 -8.58 3.67 -8.88
N LEU A 101 -8.26 4.55 -7.94
CA LEU A 101 -7.16 5.52 -8.06
C LEU A 101 -5.79 4.84 -8.15
N GLY A 102 -5.58 3.71 -7.45
CA GLY A 102 -4.36 2.92 -7.56
C GLY A 102 -4.17 2.36 -8.97
N SER A 103 -5.19 1.71 -9.52
CA SER A 103 -5.18 1.21 -10.90
C SER A 103 -5.08 2.33 -11.93
N ALA A 104 -5.87 3.40 -11.78
CA ALA A 104 -5.84 4.56 -12.68
C ALA A 104 -4.50 5.30 -12.63
N GLY A 105 -3.85 5.35 -11.47
CA GLY A 105 -2.52 5.93 -11.29
C GLY A 105 -1.44 5.19 -12.08
N LEU A 106 -1.52 3.87 -12.17
CA LEU A 106 -0.65 3.09 -13.06
C LEU A 106 -0.93 3.40 -14.53
N ILE A 107 -2.21 3.33 -14.94
CA ILE A 107 -2.62 3.56 -16.33
C ILE A 107 -2.22 4.96 -16.76
N GLY A 108 -2.51 5.97 -15.93
CA GLY A 108 -2.20 7.37 -16.24
C GLY A 108 -0.71 7.60 -16.47
N GLN A 109 0.16 7.02 -15.63
CA GLN A 109 1.61 7.11 -15.80
C GLN A 109 2.07 6.41 -17.10
N GLN A 110 1.54 5.24 -17.41
CA GLN A 110 1.88 4.52 -18.64
C GLN A 110 1.42 5.26 -19.90
N LEU A 111 0.26 5.93 -19.85
CA LEU A 111 -0.23 6.75 -20.96
C LEU A 111 0.55 8.05 -21.13
N ALA A 112 0.87 8.71 -20.01
CA ALA A 112 1.55 10.02 -20.05
C ALA A 112 3.06 9.89 -20.36
N TRP A 113 3.71 8.85 -19.83
CA TRP A 113 5.17 8.74 -19.83
C TRP A 113 5.72 7.44 -20.41
N GLY A 114 4.89 6.44 -20.65
CA GLY A 114 5.32 5.11 -21.08
C GLY A 114 6.04 4.30 -19.99
N GLU A 115 6.23 4.86 -18.80
CA GLU A 115 6.91 4.25 -17.67
C GLU A 115 6.33 4.72 -16.33
N VAL A 116 6.62 3.97 -15.25
CA VAL A 116 6.26 4.37 -13.88
C VAL A 116 7.37 5.26 -13.33
N ARG A 117 7.06 6.53 -13.08
CA ARG A 117 7.95 7.54 -12.50
C ARG A 117 7.65 7.83 -11.04
N LEU A 118 6.41 7.63 -10.62
CA LEU A 118 5.97 7.75 -9.22
C LEU A 118 5.57 6.36 -8.73
N MET A 119 6.35 5.80 -7.81
CA MET A 119 6.17 4.44 -7.31
C MET A 119 5.63 4.48 -5.88
N PRO A 120 4.39 4.02 -5.64
CA PRO A 120 3.94 3.78 -4.28
C PRO A 120 4.66 2.58 -3.69
N LYS A 121 5.16 2.71 -2.46
CA LYS A 121 5.85 1.65 -1.73
C LYS A 121 5.31 1.56 -0.32
N VAL A 122 5.64 0.49 0.39
CA VAL A 122 5.29 0.32 1.80
C VAL A 122 6.51 -0.14 2.58
N SER A 123 6.60 0.29 3.83
CA SER A 123 7.49 -0.30 4.82
C SER A 123 6.69 -0.72 6.05
N PHE A 124 7.26 -1.62 6.84
CA PHE A 124 6.61 -2.12 8.05
C PHE A 124 7.64 -2.32 9.16
N HIS A 125 7.28 -1.90 10.36
CA HIS A 125 8.01 -2.21 11.59
C HIS A 125 7.05 -2.74 12.67
N ARG A 126 7.56 -3.57 13.57
CA ARG A 126 6.77 -4.08 14.70
C ARG A 126 6.43 -2.95 15.66
N THR A 127 5.18 -2.92 16.15
CA THR A 127 4.74 -1.96 17.14
C THR A 127 4.31 -2.65 18.44
N ARG A 128 4.27 -1.89 19.51
CA ARG A 128 3.73 -2.34 20.80
C ARG A 128 2.19 -2.40 20.79
N TYR A 129 1.55 -1.73 19.84
CA TYR A 129 0.09 -1.58 19.81
C TYR A 129 -0.63 -2.86 19.42
N ALA A 130 -0.02 -3.70 18.58
CA ALA A 130 -0.59 -5.00 18.22
C ALA A 130 -0.84 -5.90 19.44
N ALA A 131 -0.01 -5.81 20.48
CA ALA A 131 -0.19 -6.57 21.72
C ALA A 131 -1.41 -6.12 22.55
N LEU A 132 -1.88 -4.88 22.38
CA LEU A 132 -3.03 -4.35 23.11
C LEU A 132 -4.36 -4.90 22.55
N ARG A 133 -4.41 -5.25 21.25
CA ARG A 133 -5.62 -5.77 20.60
C ARG A 133 -5.25 -6.77 19.49
N PRO A 134 -4.68 -7.94 19.86
CA PRO A 134 -4.10 -8.88 18.88
C PRO A 134 -5.13 -9.48 17.91
N ASN A 135 -6.39 -9.61 18.31
CA ASN A 135 -7.45 -10.09 17.42
C ASN A 135 -7.75 -9.14 16.23
N VAL A 136 -7.48 -7.84 16.38
CA VAL A 136 -7.71 -6.81 15.36
C VAL A 136 -6.41 -6.43 14.67
N LEU A 137 -5.33 -6.23 15.42
CA LEU A 137 -4.04 -5.76 14.90
C LEU A 137 -3.06 -6.89 14.56
N GLY A 138 -3.46 -8.14 14.74
CA GLY A 138 -2.70 -9.32 14.37
C GLY A 138 -1.97 -10.00 15.53
N LYS A 139 -2.07 -11.33 15.59
CA LYS A 139 -1.44 -12.19 16.60
C LYS A 139 0.02 -12.50 16.27
N GLY A 140 0.32 -12.76 15.00
CA GLY A 140 1.65 -13.08 14.49
C GLY A 140 2.18 -12.05 13.51
N ASP A 141 3.45 -12.14 13.14
CA ASP A 141 4.09 -11.15 12.26
C ASP A 141 3.43 -11.00 10.88
N GLY A 142 2.97 -12.12 10.30
CA GLY A 142 2.26 -12.08 9.02
C GLY A 142 0.91 -11.34 9.10
N GLU A 143 0.15 -11.55 10.20
CA GLU A 143 -1.08 -10.81 10.41
C GLU A 143 -0.82 -9.33 10.72
N ARG A 144 0.21 -9.02 11.53
CA ARG A 144 0.59 -7.64 11.87
C ARG A 144 1.01 -6.84 10.65
N LEU A 145 1.72 -7.49 9.71
CA LEU A 145 2.08 -6.85 8.45
C LEU A 145 0.85 -6.32 7.69
N LEU A 146 -0.28 -7.03 7.79
CA LEU A 146 -1.51 -6.70 7.08
C LEU A 146 -2.49 -5.86 7.91
N LYS A 147 -2.49 -6.03 9.25
CA LYS A 147 -3.53 -5.47 10.13
C LYS A 147 -3.04 -4.35 11.05
N ASP A 148 -1.74 -4.30 11.39
CA ASP A 148 -1.22 -3.26 12.29
C ASP A 148 -0.82 -2.01 11.52
N TYR A 149 -1.79 -1.17 11.26
CA TYR A 149 -1.59 0.13 10.60
C TYR A 149 -0.60 1.06 11.34
N ASN A 150 -0.33 0.82 12.64
CA ASN A 150 0.68 1.61 13.36
C ASN A 150 2.11 1.28 12.90
N GLY A 151 2.33 0.09 12.35
CA GLY A 151 3.63 -0.33 11.83
C GLY A 151 3.83 -0.02 10.36
N GLN A 152 2.75 0.30 9.64
CA GLN A 152 2.81 0.54 8.20
C GLN A 152 3.11 2.01 7.90
N THR A 153 4.00 2.22 6.94
CA THR A 153 4.24 3.54 6.34
C THR A 153 4.15 3.39 4.83
N TYR A 154 3.29 4.18 4.20
CA TYR A 154 3.12 4.23 2.76
C TYR A 154 3.93 5.37 2.17
N TRP A 155 4.68 5.08 1.13
CA TRP A 155 5.64 5.98 0.52
C TRP A 155 5.29 6.26 -0.93
N LEU A 156 5.52 7.49 -1.38
CA LEU A 156 5.54 7.85 -2.78
C LEU A 156 6.97 8.19 -3.18
N CYS A 157 7.60 7.31 -3.95
CA CYS A 157 8.99 7.45 -4.42
C CYS A 157 9.01 8.01 -5.85
N ALA A 158 9.79 9.05 -6.11
CA ALA A 158 9.82 9.74 -7.39
C ALA A 158 11.15 9.52 -8.14
N ASP A 159 11.08 9.03 -9.39
CA ASP A 159 12.22 8.99 -10.32
C ASP A 159 12.49 10.41 -10.87
N VAL A 160 13.19 11.22 -10.08
CA VAL A 160 13.48 12.63 -10.44
C VAL A 160 14.23 12.73 -11.76
N GLY A 161 15.18 11.80 -12.01
CA GLY A 161 15.92 11.79 -13.27
C GLY A 161 15.06 11.66 -14.52
N ALA A 162 13.86 11.05 -14.38
CA ALA A 162 12.90 10.93 -15.48
C ALA A 162 12.13 12.23 -15.78
N PHE A 163 12.10 13.18 -14.86
CA PHE A 163 11.46 14.49 -15.03
C PHE A 163 12.44 15.58 -15.47
N LEU A 164 13.74 15.32 -15.35
CA LEU A 164 14.80 16.27 -15.76
C LEU A 164 15.10 16.15 -17.26
N PRO A 165 15.68 17.18 -17.89
CA PRO A 165 16.10 17.13 -19.28
C PRO A 165 17.03 15.95 -19.59
N ALA A 166 17.01 15.47 -20.84
CA ALA A 166 17.91 14.41 -21.29
C ALA A 166 19.38 14.78 -21.05
N GLY A 167 20.20 13.83 -20.61
CA GLY A 167 21.59 14.04 -20.26
C GLY A 167 21.85 14.56 -18.84
N ASN A 168 20.82 14.71 -18.00
CA ASN A 168 21.02 15.01 -16.58
C ASN A 168 21.84 13.90 -15.89
N ARG A 169 22.52 14.28 -14.78
CA ARG A 169 23.38 13.35 -14.01
C ARG A 169 22.69 12.76 -12.78
N TRP A 170 21.39 12.99 -12.60
CA TRP A 170 20.66 12.42 -11.46
C TRP A 170 20.62 10.89 -11.59
N PRO A 171 21.06 10.13 -10.57
CA PRO A 171 21.04 8.68 -10.64
C PRO A 171 19.59 8.18 -10.52
N ARG A 172 19.05 7.57 -11.56
CA ARG A 172 17.65 7.12 -11.61
C ARG A 172 17.30 6.03 -10.57
N TRP A 173 18.30 5.40 -9.98
CA TRP A 173 18.10 4.47 -8.88
C TRP A 173 17.87 5.17 -7.52
N LEU A 174 18.24 6.45 -7.37
CA LEU A 174 18.03 7.23 -6.15
C LEU A 174 16.75 8.05 -6.29
N GLN A 175 15.81 7.78 -5.43
CA GLN A 175 14.48 8.39 -5.45
C GLN A 175 14.21 9.12 -4.12
N PRO A 176 13.88 10.41 -4.11
CA PRO A 176 13.26 11.01 -2.94
C PRO A 176 11.90 10.34 -2.68
N ALA A 177 11.59 10.20 -1.41
CA ALA A 177 10.41 9.50 -0.93
C ALA A 177 9.63 10.35 0.09
N LEU A 178 8.34 10.51 -0.14
CA LEU A 178 7.40 11.09 0.81
C LEU A 178 6.61 9.96 1.46
N GLY A 179 6.63 9.90 2.80
CA GLY A 179 5.98 8.86 3.57
C GLY A 179 4.78 9.38 4.36
N TYR A 180 3.80 8.51 4.52
CA TYR A 180 2.62 8.72 5.34
C TYR A 180 2.38 7.53 6.25
N GLY A 181 2.27 7.80 7.55
CA GLY A 181 2.02 6.82 8.59
C GLY A 181 1.10 7.36 9.69
N GLY A 182 0.84 6.53 10.68
CA GLY A 182 0.07 6.93 11.84
C GLY A 182 0.38 6.06 13.05
N GLN A 183 0.12 6.59 14.24
CA GLN A 183 0.36 5.87 15.48
C GLN A 183 -0.74 6.05 16.51
N GLN A 184 -0.73 5.16 17.52
CA GLN A 184 -1.71 5.08 18.60
C GLN A 184 -3.13 4.76 18.12
N MET A 185 -3.24 3.97 17.07
CA MET A 185 -4.49 3.47 16.50
C MET A 185 -4.72 2.03 16.97
N VAL A 186 -5.41 1.84 18.07
CA VAL A 186 -5.80 0.51 18.58
C VAL A 186 -7.25 0.20 18.27
N PHE A 187 -8.07 1.23 18.17
CA PHE A 187 -9.46 1.16 17.73
C PHE A 187 -9.62 1.94 16.43
N ASN A 188 -10.45 1.42 15.53
CA ASN A 188 -10.80 2.07 14.28
C ASN A 188 -11.49 3.42 14.50
N ASP A 189 -12.51 3.46 15.35
CA ASP A 189 -13.22 4.70 15.67
C ASP A 189 -12.34 5.64 16.53
N PRO A 190 -12.14 6.90 16.10
CA PRO A 190 -11.33 7.88 16.82
C PRO A 190 -11.84 8.22 18.23
N ASN A 191 -13.16 8.12 18.49
CA ASN A 191 -13.73 8.43 19.79
C ASN A 191 -13.46 7.30 20.79
N THR A 192 -13.68 6.06 20.36
CA THR A 192 -13.36 4.86 21.13
C THR A 192 -11.88 4.81 21.46
N ASN A 193 -11.02 5.14 20.49
CA ASN A 193 -9.57 5.19 20.68
C ASN A 193 -9.18 6.23 21.74
N ARG A 194 -9.79 7.43 21.73
CA ARG A 194 -9.59 8.47 22.76
C ARG A 194 -10.12 8.06 24.12
N ALA A 195 -11.29 7.43 24.18
CA ALA A 195 -11.85 6.92 25.43
C ALA A 195 -10.94 5.88 26.10
N ALA A 196 -10.18 5.13 25.33
CA ALA A 196 -9.14 4.21 25.79
C ALA A 196 -7.81 4.91 26.18
N GLY A 197 -7.76 6.22 26.22
CA GLY A 197 -6.54 7.00 26.56
C GLY A 197 -5.52 7.08 25.42
N LEU A 198 -5.92 6.75 24.19
CA LEU A 198 -5.04 6.76 23.01
C LEU A 198 -5.42 7.92 22.10
N ASP A 199 -4.43 8.76 21.79
CA ASP A 199 -4.62 9.92 20.92
C ASP A 199 -3.92 9.69 19.58
N ALA A 200 -4.59 9.01 18.66
CA ALA A 200 -4.05 8.66 17.35
C ALA A 200 -3.64 9.89 16.54
N TYR A 201 -2.47 9.84 15.92
CA TYR A 201 -1.89 10.95 15.16
C TYR A 201 -1.25 10.47 13.86
N ARG A 202 -1.15 11.39 12.89
CA ARG A 202 -0.49 11.20 11.61
C ARG A 202 1.00 11.49 11.71
N GLN A 203 1.77 10.79 10.89
CA GLN A 203 3.20 10.97 10.70
C GLN A 203 3.47 11.20 9.21
N TYR A 204 4.25 12.21 8.90
CA TYR A 204 4.70 12.54 7.55
C TYR A 204 6.20 12.40 7.50
N TYR A 205 6.71 11.79 6.45
CA TYR A 205 8.13 11.50 6.33
C TYR A 205 8.70 12.05 5.04
N LEU A 206 9.96 12.49 5.11
CA LEU A 206 10.82 12.76 3.98
C LEU A 206 12.04 11.85 4.08
N SER A 207 12.29 11.08 3.02
CA SER A 207 13.38 10.11 2.95
C SER A 207 13.90 9.98 1.53
N PHE A 208 14.85 9.08 1.36
CA PHE A 208 15.30 8.59 0.04
C PHE A 208 15.04 7.08 -0.04
N ASP A 209 14.91 6.59 -1.27
CA ASP A 209 14.76 5.16 -1.53
C ASP A 209 15.57 4.75 -2.75
N ILE A 210 15.80 3.46 -2.88
CA ILE A 210 16.52 2.87 -4.01
C ILE A 210 15.54 2.15 -4.92
N ASP A 211 15.50 2.56 -6.20
CA ASP A 211 14.76 1.78 -7.21
C ASP A 211 15.60 0.59 -7.66
N LEU A 212 15.38 -0.55 -7.03
CA LEU A 212 16.07 -1.81 -7.35
C LEU A 212 15.93 -2.22 -8.82
N ARG A 213 14.85 -1.82 -9.51
CA ARG A 213 14.63 -2.12 -10.93
C ARG A 213 15.63 -1.41 -11.85
N ARG A 214 16.24 -0.32 -11.37
CA ARG A 214 17.26 0.46 -12.10
C ARG A 214 18.69 -0.07 -11.86
N ILE A 215 18.85 -1.06 -10.99
CA ILE A 215 20.16 -1.69 -10.74
C ILE A 215 20.43 -2.72 -11.84
N PRO A 216 21.49 -2.54 -12.65
CA PRO A 216 21.81 -3.47 -13.73
C PRO A 216 22.17 -4.86 -13.18
N THR A 217 21.53 -5.90 -13.72
CA THR A 217 21.89 -7.29 -13.39
C THR A 217 21.73 -8.20 -14.60
N ARG A 218 22.65 -9.15 -14.76
CA ARG A 218 22.57 -10.21 -15.79
C ARG A 218 21.73 -11.42 -15.33
N SER A 219 21.52 -11.57 -14.03
CA SER A 219 20.74 -12.68 -13.45
C SER A 219 19.25 -12.42 -13.61
N LYS A 220 18.54 -13.34 -14.28
CA LYS A 220 17.07 -13.30 -14.39
C LYS A 220 16.41 -13.45 -13.02
N ALA A 221 16.92 -14.34 -12.17
CA ALA A 221 16.41 -14.55 -10.82
C ALA A 221 16.54 -13.28 -9.97
N LEU A 222 17.71 -12.63 -9.99
CA LEU A 222 17.94 -11.38 -9.25
C LEU A 222 17.05 -10.24 -9.76
N ARG A 223 16.77 -10.18 -11.06
CA ARG A 223 15.83 -9.21 -11.64
C ARG A 223 14.42 -9.42 -11.09
N THR A 224 13.98 -10.67 -10.97
CA THR A 224 12.67 -10.99 -10.36
C THR A 224 12.65 -10.63 -8.88
N VAL A 225 13.70 -10.92 -8.13
CA VAL A 225 13.82 -10.50 -6.73
C VAL A 225 13.75 -8.97 -6.61
N PHE A 226 14.49 -8.23 -7.42
CA PHE A 226 14.48 -6.77 -7.44
C PHE A 226 13.10 -6.21 -7.81
N TYR A 227 12.41 -6.85 -8.75
CA TYR A 227 11.04 -6.48 -9.13
C TYR A 227 10.07 -6.63 -7.95
N VAL A 228 10.09 -7.78 -7.26
CA VAL A 228 9.24 -8.02 -6.08
C VAL A 228 9.65 -7.09 -4.93
N ALA A 229 10.93 -6.98 -4.63
CA ALA A 229 11.42 -6.11 -3.55
C ALA A 229 11.15 -4.62 -3.81
N SER A 230 10.95 -4.21 -5.08
CA SER A 230 10.65 -2.81 -5.44
C SER A 230 9.28 -2.29 -4.96
N ILE A 231 8.43 -3.17 -4.44
CA ILE A 231 7.15 -2.77 -3.83
C ILE A 231 7.33 -2.25 -2.39
N PHE A 232 8.50 -2.54 -1.78
CA PHE A 232 8.84 -2.11 -0.43
C PHE A 232 9.81 -0.92 -0.46
N HIS A 233 9.67 -0.04 0.51
CA HIS A 233 10.65 0.99 0.81
C HIS A 233 11.81 0.36 1.57
N LEU A 234 13.04 0.64 1.13
CA LEU A 234 14.23 0.14 1.81
C LEU A 234 14.57 0.99 3.03
N PRO A 235 15.21 0.39 4.07
CA PRO A 235 15.64 1.15 5.23
C PRO A 235 16.56 2.30 4.85
N ALA A 236 16.19 3.52 5.24
CA ALA A 236 16.95 4.74 4.92
C ALA A 236 16.79 5.79 6.03
N PRO A 237 17.67 6.81 6.08
CA PRO A 237 17.46 7.96 6.93
C PRO A 237 16.15 8.68 6.60
N ALA A 238 15.39 9.08 7.61
CA ALA A 238 14.12 9.77 7.41
C ALA A 238 13.93 10.92 8.38
N LEU A 239 13.31 12.00 7.90
CA LEU A 239 12.78 13.09 8.69
C LEU A 239 11.29 12.87 8.90
N GLU A 240 10.86 12.75 10.14
CA GLU A 240 9.46 12.61 10.51
C GLU A 240 8.93 13.93 11.04
N LEU A 241 7.77 14.35 10.56
CA LEU A 241 6.98 15.43 11.12
C LEU A 241 5.68 14.89 11.70
N ASN A 242 5.44 15.14 12.99
CA ASN A 242 4.18 14.76 13.65
C ASN A 242 3.76 15.79 14.70
N ARG A 243 2.47 15.79 15.08
CA ARG A 243 1.93 16.78 16.02
C ARG A 243 2.38 16.59 17.48
N LYS A 244 2.88 15.41 17.87
CA LYS A 244 3.27 15.13 19.28
C LYS A 244 4.72 15.44 19.58
N ARG A 245 5.60 15.22 18.61
CA ARG A 245 7.06 15.34 18.80
C ARG A 245 7.68 16.42 17.91
N GLY A 246 6.89 17.03 17.02
CA GLY A 246 7.39 17.94 16.01
C GLY A 246 8.25 17.22 14.98
N LEU A 247 9.42 17.76 14.68
CA LEU A 247 10.40 17.18 13.75
C LEU A 247 11.29 16.17 14.48
N VAL A 248 11.36 14.96 13.95
CA VAL A 248 12.18 13.85 14.48
C VAL A 248 13.05 13.31 13.37
N MET A 249 14.33 13.12 13.63
CA MET A 249 15.26 12.51 12.70
C MET A 249 15.50 11.04 13.07
N HIS A 250 15.36 10.16 12.09
CA HIS A 250 15.68 8.74 12.16
C HIS A 250 16.95 8.47 11.35
N GLY A 251 17.96 7.87 11.97
CA GLY A 251 19.18 7.46 11.26
C GLY A 251 18.92 6.32 10.27
N LEU A 252 18.01 5.43 10.64
CA LEU A 252 17.47 4.35 9.79
C LEU A 252 15.99 4.15 10.13
N TYR A 253 15.13 4.24 9.13
CA TYR A 253 13.68 4.03 9.26
C TYR A 253 13.20 2.93 8.31
N LEU A 254 12.29 2.08 8.80
CA LEU A 254 11.62 1.01 8.06
C LEU A 254 10.16 1.35 7.83
#